data_ffa632b62720c920b1d49446e489368d
#
_entry.id   ffa632b62720c920b1d49446e489368d
#
_cell.length_a   1.000
_cell.length_b   1.000
_cell.length_c   1.000
_cell.angle_alpha   90.00
_cell.angle_beta   90.00
_cell.angle_gamma   90.00
#
_symmetry.space_group_name_H-M   'P 1'
#
loop_
_entity.id
_entity.type
_entity.pdbx_description
1 polymer ?
#
loop_
_entity_poly.entity_id
_entity_poly.type
_entity_poly.pdbx_seq_one_letter_code
_entity_poly.pdbx_strand_id
1 'polypeptide(L)'
;MNKDYLIYKLADQMKSCIRIDADLFKKMDVKRGLRNEDGTGVLVGLTNIGNVVGYERNAGGELIPVEGRLYLRGYEISDMVHSIENDRRFGFEEVAYLLLSGHLPDSEELQTFKNLIYENMPLEKNTLLHIIEMEGHDIMNILSRSVLEFYTFDSNPDDTSRENLMRQSVELVSKFPTIIAYAYNMLRHGEHGRSLHIRHPQKDLSLAENFLFMLKGYGYTELDARTLDLLLILHSEHGGGNNSTFTVRVTSSTGTDTYSSIAAGIGSLKGPKHGGANLKVCSMMDDIKKNVSNWNDEKEISGYLTKILKGDAFDGAGLIYGIGHAVYTKSDPRAVLLKEMAEKLAEEKGRTSEFRFMELVEKIAIELVSKAKGRKTFCANVDFYSGFVYDMIGIPRDIYTPLFAMARIVGWCAHRNEELNFEGRRIIRPAYKCVSEEKNFKDLSER
;
A
#
# COMPACT_ATOMS: atom_id res chain seq x y z
N MET A 1 -24.09 26.00 29.40
CA MET A 1 -23.83 24.54 29.24
C MET A 1 -22.36 24.37 28.91
N ASN A 2 -21.61 23.55 29.67
CA ASN A 2 -20.18 23.32 29.45
C ASN A 2 -20.01 22.64 28.07
N LYS A 3 -19.00 23.09 27.27
CA LYS A 3 -18.72 22.54 25.93
C LYS A 3 -18.52 21.00 25.97
N ASP A 4 -17.78 20.52 26.96
CA ASP A 4 -17.50 19.09 27.08
C ASP A 4 -18.79 18.28 27.33
N TYR A 5 -19.69 18.75 28.18
CA TYR A 5 -20.98 18.13 28.43
C TYR A 5 -21.82 18.01 27.13
N LEU A 6 -21.83 19.05 26.29
CA LEU A 6 -22.55 19.01 25.01
C LEU A 6 -21.95 17.99 24.06
N ILE A 7 -20.62 17.92 23.98
CA ILE A 7 -19.91 16.93 23.15
C ILE A 7 -20.28 15.51 23.59
N TYR A 8 -20.23 15.20 24.91
CA TYR A 8 -20.61 13.90 25.43
C TYR A 8 -22.08 13.55 25.14
N LYS A 9 -22.98 14.52 25.30
CA LYS A 9 -24.40 14.33 25.00
C LYS A 9 -24.62 14.01 23.52
N LEU A 10 -23.98 14.75 22.60
CA LEU A 10 -24.04 14.50 21.15
C LEU A 10 -23.48 13.11 20.80
N ALA A 11 -22.35 12.74 21.38
CA ALA A 11 -21.74 11.43 21.16
C ALA A 11 -22.61 10.27 21.65
N ASP A 12 -23.31 10.46 22.78
CA ASP A 12 -24.24 9.44 23.30
C ASP A 12 -25.49 9.30 22.43
N GLN A 13 -26.06 10.43 21.99
CA GLN A 13 -27.18 10.44 21.05
C GLN A 13 -26.81 9.80 19.69
N MET A 14 -25.57 10.00 19.20
CA MET A 14 -25.09 9.39 17.98
C MET A 14 -25.13 7.86 18.01
N LYS A 15 -24.95 7.21 19.18
CA LYS A 15 -24.98 5.73 19.30
C LYS A 15 -26.27 5.11 18.76
N SER A 16 -27.41 5.78 18.97
CA SER A 16 -28.71 5.31 18.46
C SER A 16 -28.90 5.55 16.95
N CYS A 17 -28.29 6.62 16.42
CA CYS A 17 -28.47 7.03 15.03
C CYS A 17 -27.60 6.26 14.04
N ILE A 18 -26.40 5.80 14.45
CA ILE A 18 -25.44 5.13 13.56
C ILE A 18 -25.67 3.62 13.44
N ARG A 19 -26.61 3.07 14.21
CA ARG A 19 -26.86 1.62 14.22
C ARG A 19 -27.69 1.22 13.01
N ILE A 20 -27.06 0.46 12.10
CA ILE A 20 -27.72 -0.19 10.96
C ILE A 20 -27.69 -1.70 11.24
N ASP A 21 -28.87 -2.35 11.20
CA ASP A 21 -28.97 -3.79 11.35
C ASP A 21 -28.26 -4.49 10.21
N ALA A 22 -27.34 -5.40 10.54
CA ALA A 22 -26.55 -6.15 9.57
C ALA A 22 -27.43 -7.02 8.63
N ASP A 23 -28.59 -7.48 9.09
CA ASP A 23 -29.50 -8.29 8.29
C ASP A 23 -30.12 -7.50 7.14
N LEU A 24 -30.19 -6.18 7.25
CA LEU A 24 -30.71 -5.32 6.17
C LEU A 24 -29.84 -5.38 4.91
N PHE A 25 -28.52 -5.58 5.02
CA PHE A 25 -27.66 -5.74 3.87
C PHE A 25 -28.09 -6.92 3.01
N LYS A 26 -28.41 -8.05 3.65
CA LYS A 26 -28.89 -9.25 2.95
C LYS A 26 -30.32 -9.07 2.44
N LYS A 27 -31.22 -8.55 3.25
CA LYS A 27 -32.65 -8.33 2.88
C LYS A 27 -32.80 -7.40 1.68
N MET A 28 -31.90 -6.40 1.53
CA MET A 28 -31.95 -5.40 0.46
C MET A 28 -30.93 -5.65 -0.66
N ASP A 29 -30.28 -6.83 -0.69
CA ASP A 29 -29.22 -7.18 -1.65
C ASP A 29 -28.11 -6.13 -1.75
N VAL A 30 -27.73 -5.50 -0.61
CA VAL A 30 -26.68 -4.49 -0.58
C VAL A 30 -25.30 -5.15 -0.52
N LYS A 31 -24.43 -4.82 -1.47
CA LYS A 31 -23.07 -5.37 -1.57
C LYS A 31 -22.13 -4.65 -0.58
N ARG A 32 -22.07 -5.15 0.65
CA ARG A 32 -21.28 -4.55 1.71
C ARG A 32 -19.79 -4.51 1.35
N GLY A 33 -19.19 -3.31 1.35
CA GLY A 33 -17.80 -3.12 0.96
C GLY A 33 -17.51 -3.49 -0.50
N LEU A 34 -18.48 -3.39 -1.40
CA LEU A 34 -18.40 -3.79 -2.80
C LEU A 34 -17.96 -5.26 -2.97
N ARG A 35 -18.53 -6.15 -2.11
CA ARG A 35 -18.32 -7.60 -2.19
C ARG A 35 -19.63 -8.34 -2.40
N ASN A 36 -19.58 -9.36 -3.26
CA ASN A 36 -20.64 -10.33 -3.44
C ASN A 36 -20.69 -11.29 -2.24
N GLU A 37 -21.77 -12.04 -2.08
CA GLU A 37 -21.94 -13.02 -1.00
C GLU A 37 -20.87 -14.15 -1.03
N ASP A 38 -20.38 -14.51 -2.23
CA ASP A 38 -19.30 -15.48 -2.42
C ASP A 38 -17.90 -14.92 -2.07
N GLY A 39 -17.82 -13.63 -1.71
CA GLY A 39 -16.60 -12.93 -1.37
C GLY A 39 -15.84 -12.34 -2.56
N THR A 40 -16.33 -12.48 -3.79
CA THR A 40 -15.74 -11.84 -4.97
C THR A 40 -16.01 -10.32 -4.97
N GLY A 41 -15.16 -9.55 -5.64
CA GLY A 41 -15.37 -8.11 -5.83
C GLY A 41 -16.53 -7.84 -6.79
N VAL A 42 -17.31 -6.80 -6.52
CA VAL A 42 -18.27 -6.26 -7.50
C VAL A 42 -17.49 -5.61 -8.64
N LEU A 43 -17.78 -6.01 -9.89
CA LEU A 43 -17.14 -5.41 -11.06
C LEU A 43 -17.72 -4.01 -11.29
N VAL A 44 -16.90 -2.97 -11.10
CA VAL A 44 -17.33 -1.56 -11.15
C VAL A 44 -16.61 -0.75 -12.23
N GLY A 45 -15.62 -1.31 -12.92
CA GLY A 45 -14.87 -0.61 -13.95
C GLY A 45 -13.96 -1.53 -14.76
N LEU A 46 -13.35 -0.97 -15.79
CA LEU A 46 -12.37 -1.61 -16.65
C LEU A 46 -11.02 -0.88 -16.53
N THR A 47 -9.93 -1.60 -16.74
CA THR A 47 -8.58 -1.04 -16.74
C THR A 47 -7.64 -1.83 -17.64
N ASN A 48 -6.69 -1.14 -18.27
CA ASN A 48 -5.59 -1.72 -19.01
C ASN A 48 -4.27 -1.74 -18.21
N ILE A 49 -4.30 -1.35 -16.92
CA ILE A 49 -3.08 -1.11 -16.13
C ILE A 49 -2.65 -2.36 -15.38
N GLY A 50 -3.52 -2.93 -14.58
CA GLY A 50 -3.19 -4.07 -13.74
C GLY A 50 -4.27 -5.15 -13.76
N ASN A 51 -3.86 -6.42 -13.81
CA ASN A 51 -4.75 -7.57 -13.71
C ASN A 51 -4.28 -8.50 -12.60
N VAL A 52 -5.16 -8.75 -11.63
CA VAL A 52 -4.89 -9.56 -10.43
C VAL A 52 -5.69 -10.85 -10.53
N VAL A 53 -5.04 -11.97 -10.73
CA VAL A 53 -5.66 -13.27 -10.98
C VAL A 53 -5.38 -14.22 -9.81
N GLY A 54 -6.42 -14.73 -9.17
CA GLY A 54 -6.35 -15.75 -8.11
C GLY A 54 -7.41 -16.84 -8.28
N TYR A 55 -8.30 -16.66 -9.27
CA TYR A 55 -9.37 -17.58 -9.64
C TYR A 55 -9.53 -17.61 -11.16
N GLU A 56 -9.95 -18.76 -11.67
CA GLU A 56 -10.41 -18.93 -13.05
C GLU A 56 -11.79 -19.59 -13.05
N ARG A 57 -12.55 -19.39 -14.14
CA ARG A 57 -13.82 -20.11 -14.31
C ARG A 57 -13.56 -21.40 -15.08
N ASN A 58 -14.01 -22.54 -14.51
CA ASN A 58 -14.00 -23.81 -15.23
C ASN A 58 -15.07 -23.82 -16.34
N ALA A 59 -15.11 -24.93 -17.14
CA ALA A 59 -16.09 -25.09 -18.22
C ALA A 59 -17.55 -25.06 -17.72
N GLY A 60 -17.80 -25.32 -16.44
CA GLY A 60 -19.12 -25.25 -15.80
C GLY A 60 -19.47 -23.86 -15.26
N GLY A 61 -18.57 -22.86 -15.39
CA GLY A 61 -18.74 -21.50 -14.89
C GLY A 61 -18.39 -21.31 -13.40
N GLU A 62 -17.93 -22.36 -12.71
CA GLU A 62 -17.54 -22.30 -11.31
C GLU A 62 -16.16 -21.65 -11.16
N LEU A 63 -15.99 -20.83 -10.10
CA LEU A 63 -14.71 -20.23 -9.75
C LEU A 63 -13.81 -21.28 -9.09
N ILE A 64 -12.69 -21.58 -9.73
CA ILE A 64 -11.65 -22.46 -9.19
C ILE A 64 -10.42 -21.64 -8.78
N PRO A 65 -9.85 -21.89 -7.59
CA PRO A 65 -8.60 -21.27 -7.17
C PRO A 65 -7.44 -21.67 -8.09
N VAL A 66 -6.63 -20.69 -8.50
CA VAL A 66 -5.40 -20.92 -9.29
C VAL A 66 -4.21 -20.29 -8.57
N GLU A 67 -2.99 -20.58 -9.04
CA GLU A 67 -1.80 -19.82 -8.61
C GLU A 67 -1.99 -18.35 -8.92
N GLY A 68 -1.59 -17.51 -7.98
CA GLY A 68 -1.73 -16.07 -8.13
C GLY A 68 -0.85 -15.54 -9.26
N ARG A 69 -1.41 -14.68 -10.10
CA ARG A 69 -0.67 -13.94 -11.13
C ARG A 69 -1.01 -12.47 -11.06
N LEU A 70 -0.02 -11.64 -11.30
CA LEU A 70 -0.16 -10.19 -11.40
C LEU A 70 0.43 -9.73 -12.72
N TYR A 71 -0.39 -9.07 -13.52
CA TYR A 71 0.03 -8.51 -14.80
C TYR A 71 0.05 -6.99 -14.69
N LEU A 72 1.14 -6.38 -15.11
CA LEU A 72 1.31 -4.94 -15.26
C LEU A 72 1.32 -4.61 -16.75
N ARG A 73 0.31 -3.89 -17.23
CA ARG A 73 0.15 -3.60 -18.67
C ARG A 73 0.23 -4.85 -19.57
N GLY A 74 -0.20 -6.01 -19.05
CA GLY A 74 -0.19 -7.28 -19.76
C GLY A 74 1.08 -8.12 -19.56
N TYR A 75 2.13 -7.60 -18.93
CA TYR A 75 3.35 -8.35 -18.61
C TYR A 75 3.24 -8.98 -17.23
N GLU A 76 3.58 -10.26 -17.10
CA GLU A 76 3.56 -10.94 -15.81
C GLU A 76 4.70 -10.47 -14.91
N ILE A 77 4.38 -10.10 -13.67
CA ILE A 77 5.36 -9.52 -12.74
C ILE A 77 6.51 -10.46 -12.45
N SER A 78 6.27 -11.78 -12.42
CA SER A 78 7.31 -12.78 -12.16
C SER A 78 8.34 -12.82 -13.27
N ASP A 79 7.90 -12.77 -14.53
CA ASP A 79 8.81 -12.74 -15.68
C ASP A 79 9.65 -11.47 -15.72
N MET A 80 9.02 -10.32 -15.40
CA MET A 80 9.72 -9.04 -15.31
C MET A 80 10.80 -9.06 -14.23
N VAL A 81 10.45 -9.50 -13.02
CA VAL A 81 11.37 -9.55 -11.87
C VAL A 81 12.53 -10.51 -12.15
N HIS A 82 12.26 -11.71 -12.69
CA HIS A 82 13.32 -12.66 -13.02
C HIS A 82 14.28 -12.11 -14.09
N SER A 83 13.77 -11.41 -15.11
CA SER A 83 14.63 -10.74 -16.10
C SER A 83 15.51 -9.67 -15.46
N ILE A 84 14.93 -8.80 -14.61
CA ILE A 84 15.66 -7.75 -13.89
C ILE A 84 16.76 -8.34 -12.99
N GLU A 85 16.42 -9.40 -12.24
CA GLU A 85 17.35 -10.08 -11.34
C GLU A 85 18.50 -10.78 -12.08
N ASN A 86 18.21 -11.46 -13.19
CA ASN A 86 19.21 -12.14 -14.01
C ASN A 86 20.24 -11.15 -14.58
N ASP A 87 19.79 -9.96 -14.99
CA ASP A 87 20.66 -8.89 -15.52
C ASP A 87 21.34 -8.08 -14.40
N ARG A 88 20.98 -8.32 -13.13
CA ARG A 88 21.47 -7.56 -11.97
C ARG A 88 21.26 -6.06 -12.09
N ARG A 89 20.17 -5.62 -12.74
CA ARG A 89 19.84 -4.21 -12.94
C ARG A 89 18.77 -3.72 -11.95
N PHE A 90 18.62 -2.41 -11.80
CA PHE A 90 17.50 -1.78 -11.12
C PHE A 90 16.34 -1.64 -12.10
N GLY A 91 15.15 -2.06 -11.70
CA GLY A 91 14.01 -2.19 -12.57
C GLY A 91 12.81 -1.31 -12.24
N PHE A 92 12.80 -0.63 -11.10
CA PHE A 92 11.61 0.16 -10.72
C PHE A 92 11.31 1.27 -11.73
N GLU A 93 12.32 1.99 -12.22
CA GLU A 93 12.11 3.05 -13.21
C GLU A 93 11.58 2.50 -14.54
N GLU A 94 11.99 1.29 -14.95
CA GLU A 94 11.45 0.62 -16.14
C GLU A 94 9.97 0.27 -15.95
N VAL A 95 9.61 -0.27 -14.78
CA VAL A 95 8.21 -0.57 -14.41
C VAL A 95 7.39 0.70 -14.30
N ALA A 96 7.95 1.78 -13.77
CA ALA A 96 7.29 3.08 -13.71
C ALA A 96 7.02 3.64 -15.10
N TYR A 97 8.00 3.56 -16.01
CA TYR A 97 7.81 3.94 -17.40
C TYR A 97 6.69 3.14 -18.06
N LEU A 98 6.71 1.81 -17.92
CA LEU A 98 5.68 0.92 -18.44
C LEU A 98 4.29 1.27 -17.92
N LEU A 99 4.14 1.48 -16.62
CA LEU A 99 2.84 1.79 -16.01
C LEU A 99 2.28 3.11 -16.52
N LEU A 100 3.11 4.13 -16.67
CA LEU A 100 2.71 5.47 -17.13
C LEU A 100 2.45 5.52 -18.63
N SER A 101 3.37 4.98 -19.46
CA SER A 101 3.31 5.07 -20.92
C SER A 101 2.46 3.96 -21.57
N GLY A 102 2.40 2.77 -20.93
CA GLY A 102 1.80 1.56 -21.48
C GLY A 102 2.73 0.72 -22.37
N HIS A 103 4.00 1.11 -22.50
CA HIS A 103 5.01 0.44 -23.33
C HIS A 103 6.30 0.23 -22.54
N LEU A 104 7.03 -0.86 -22.82
CA LEU A 104 8.36 -1.05 -22.30
C LEU A 104 9.32 -0.07 -22.97
N PRO A 105 10.20 0.61 -22.21
CA PRO A 105 11.20 1.50 -22.79
C PRO A 105 12.29 0.70 -23.49
N ASP A 106 12.85 1.26 -24.57
CA ASP A 106 14.16 0.86 -25.02
C ASP A 106 15.26 1.42 -24.10
N SER A 107 16.54 1.09 -24.39
CA SER A 107 17.67 1.51 -23.54
C SER A 107 17.87 3.03 -23.48
N GLU A 108 17.61 3.75 -24.58
CA GLU A 108 17.74 5.21 -24.66
C GLU A 108 16.58 5.89 -23.92
N GLU A 109 15.35 5.41 -24.11
CA GLU A 109 14.16 5.88 -23.43
C GLU A 109 14.27 5.66 -21.91
N LEU A 110 14.75 4.48 -21.49
CA LEU A 110 14.96 4.18 -20.07
C LEU A 110 15.99 5.11 -19.44
N GLN A 111 17.10 5.34 -20.12
CA GLN A 111 18.13 6.25 -19.61
C GLN A 111 17.64 7.69 -19.54
N THR A 112 16.90 8.13 -20.55
CA THR A 112 16.27 9.46 -20.57
C THR A 112 15.28 9.61 -19.43
N PHE A 113 14.45 8.59 -19.19
CA PHE A 113 13.47 8.59 -18.11
C PHE A 113 14.14 8.60 -16.73
N LYS A 114 15.20 7.83 -16.53
CA LYS A 114 16.02 7.88 -15.28
C LYS A 114 16.58 9.27 -15.02
N ASN A 115 17.09 9.92 -16.05
CA ASN A 115 17.58 11.30 -15.92
C ASN A 115 16.45 12.25 -15.54
N LEU A 116 15.28 12.12 -16.18
CA LEU A 116 14.09 12.93 -15.88
C LEU A 116 13.60 12.73 -14.43
N ILE A 117 13.58 11.49 -13.95
CA ILE A 117 13.26 11.18 -12.52
C ILE A 117 14.25 11.89 -11.61
N TYR A 118 15.55 11.74 -11.85
CA TYR A 118 16.58 12.38 -11.03
C TYR A 118 16.45 13.91 -11.00
N GLU A 119 16.26 14.54 -12.16
CA GLU A 119 16.14 16.01 -12.29
C GLU A 119 14.93 16.57 -11.50
N ASN A 120 13.88 15.77 -11.33
CA ASN A 120 12.68 16.12 -10.58
C ASN A 120 12.72 15.69 -9.09
N MET A 121 13.73 14.95 -8.63
CA MET A 121 13.83 14.52 -7.23
C MET A 121 14.05 15.66 -6.22
N PRO A 122 14.88 16.67 -6.52
CA PRO A 122 15.09 17.78 -5.56
C PRO A 122 13.79 18.52 -5.29
N LEU A 123 13.58 18.87 -4.02
CA LEU A 123 12.45 19.71 -3.62
C LEU A 123 12.78 21.19 -3.77
N GLU A 124 11.77 21.98 -4.10
CA GLU A 124 11.82 23.42 -4.03
C GLU A 124 12.15 23.88 -2.61
N LYS A 125 12.87 24.98 -2.49
CA LYS A 125 13.30 25.53 -1.19
C LYS A 125 12.12 25.70 -0.23
N ASN A 126 10.98 26.16 -0.70
CA ASN A 126 9.81 26.41 0.16
C ASN A 126 9.25 25.09 0.69
N THR A 127 9.09 24.06 -0.15
CA THR A 127 8.62 22.73 0.28
C THR A 127 9.59 22.11 1.31
N LEU A 128 10.91 22.25 1.08
CA LEU A 128 11.90 21.80 2.06
C LEU A 128 11.73 22.51 3.41
N LEU A 129 11.59 23.85 3.41
CA LEU A 129 11.38 24.62 4.64
C LEU A 129 10.08 24.22 5.33
N HIS A 130 9.00 24.03 4.59
CA HIS A 130 7.74 23.59 5.16
C HIS A 130 7.84 22.20 5.79
N ILE A 131 8.56 21.25 5.19
CA ILE A 131 8.81 19.94 5.82
C ILE A 131 9.58 20.10 7.13
N ILE A 132 10.56 21.02 7.18
CA ILE A 132 11.34 21.32 8.39
C ILE A 132 10.47 21.95 9.48
N GLU A 133 9.52 22.80 9.11
CA GLU A 133 8.63 23.51 10.04
C GLU A 133 7.39 22.67 10.41
N MET A 134 7.08 21.62 9.65
CA MET A 134 5.94 20.74 9.95
C MET A 134 6.22 19.91 11.20
N GLU A 135 5.71 20.36 12.34
CA GLU A 135 5.61 19.51 13.51
C GLU A 135 4.58 18.39 13.28
N GLY A 136 4.95 17.17 13.60
CA GLY A 136 4.05 16.02 13.48
C GLY A 136 4.79 14.69 13.50
N HIS A 137 4.11 13.67 14.03
CA HIS A 137 4.65 12.33 14.25
C HIS A 137 4.28 11.34 13.14
N ASP A 138 3.65 11.81 12.04
CA ASP A 138 3.07 10.93 11.01
C ASP A 138 3.55 11.37 9.62
N ILE A 139 4.49 10.59 9.08
CA ILE A 139 5.10 10.87 7.76
C ILE A 139 4.06 10.80 6.63
N MET A 140 3.03 9.95 6.72
CA MET A 140 1.95 9.92 5.73
C MET A 140 1.14 11.23 5.72
N ASN A 141 0.96 11.86 6.89
CA ASN A 141 0.32 13.17 6.97
C ASN A 141 1.21 14.26 6.36
N ILE A 142 2.50 14.24 6.65
CA ILE A 142 3.47 15.18 6.04
C ILE A 142 3.47 14.99 4.52
N LEU A 143 3.54 13.75 4.03
CA LEU A 143 3.49 13.44 2.60
C LEU A 143 2.23 14.00 1.93
N SER A 144 1.06 13.80 2.54
CA SER A 144 -0.21 14.32 2.01
C SER A 144 -0.24 15.85 1.94
N ARG A 145 0.26 16.53 2.99
CA ARG A 145 0.35 18.00 3.04
C ARG A 145 1.31 18.52 1.98
N SER A 146 2.47 17.89 1.81
CA SER A 146 3.45 18.27 0.79
C SER A 146 2.90 18.10 -0.63
N VAL A 147 2.13 17.02 -0.88
CA VAL A 147 1.48 16.82 -2.18
C VAL A 147 0.46 17.92 -2.46
N LEU A 148 -0.37 18.29 -1.49
CA LEU A 148 -1.34 19.37 -1.67
C LEU A 148 -0.67 20.74 -1.86
N GLU A 149 0.50 20.94 -1.28
CA GLU A 149 1.28 22.18 -1.44
C GLU A 149 1.76 22.37 -2.89
N PHE A 150 2.07 21.29 -3.61
CA PHE A 150 2.52 21.36 -5.01
C PHE A 150 1.50 22.03 -5.93
N TYR A 151 0.20 21.95 -5.61
CA TYR A 151 -0.83 22.72 -6.31
C TYR A 151 -0.50 24.22 -6.37
N THR A 152 0.04 24.76 -5.27
CA THR A 152 0.34 26.20 -5.15
C THR A 152 1.51 26.62 -6.04
N PHE A 153 2.44 25.71 -6.35
CA PHE A 153 3.63 25.99 -7.14
C PHE A 153 3.51 25.56 -8.60
N ASP A 154 2.53 24.74 -8.94
CA ASP A 154 2.27 24.33 -10.31
C ASP A 154 1.61 25.47 -11.09
N SER A 155 2.17 25.82 -12.24
CA SER A 155 1.63 26.88 -13.11
C SER A 155 0.31 26.49 -13.80
N ASN A 156 0.01 25.19 -13.89
CA ASN A 156 -1.18 24.65 -14.55
C ASN A 156 -1.78 23.48 -13.73
N PRO A 157 -2.16 23.69 -12.46
CA PRO A 157 -2.54 22.58 -11.57
C PRO A 157 -3.82 21.87 -12.00
N ASP A 158 -4.77 22.58 -12.61
CA ASP A 158 -6.09 22.09 -13.01
C ASP A 158 -6.13 21.59 -14.48
N ASP A 159 -5.03 21.73 -15.23
CA ASP A 159 -4.97 21.23 -16.61
C ASP A 159 -4.91 19.71 -16.63
N THR A 160 -5.93 19.09 -17.25
CA THR A 160 -6.05 17.64 -17.41
C THR A 160 -5.62 17.14 -18.79
N SER A 161 -4.88 17.94 -19.56
CA SER A 161 -4.23 17.47 -20.79
C SER A 161 -3.29 16.31 -20.52
N ARG A 162 -3.10 15.44 -21.52
CA ARG A 162 -2.23 14.25 -21.36
C ARG A 162 -0.81 14.63 -20.99
N GLU A 163 -0.30 15.69 -21.61
CA GLU A 163 1.04 16.22 -21.39
C GLU A 163 1.19 16.70 -19.95
N ASN A 164 0.24 17.47 -19.45
CA ASN A 164 0.31 17.99 -18.07
C ASN A 164 0.12 16.89 -17.03
N LEU A 165 -0.82 15.96 -17.25
CA LEU A 165 -0.99 14.79 -16.39
C LEU A 165 0.29 13.94 -16.32
N MET A 166 1.00 13.76 -17.44
CA MET A 166 2.26 13.02 -17.46
C MET A 166 3.36 13.78 -16.72
N ARG A 167 3.49 15.11 -16.95
CA ARG A 167 4.44 15.96 -16.21
C ARG A 167 4.22 15.86 -14.70
N GLN A 168 2.98 16.04 -14.23
CA GLN A 168 2.62 15.93 -12.81
C GLN A 168 2.88 14.52 -12.26
N SER A 169 2.63 13.47 -13.05
CA SER A 169 2.90 12.08 -12.66
C SER A 169 4.39 11.83 -12.45
N VAL A 170 5.24 12.25 -13.37
CA VAL A 170 6.69 12.11 -13.27
C VAL A 170 7.22 12.89 -12.05
N GLU A 171 6.76 14.11 -11.87
CA GLU A 171 7.14 14.96 -10.75
C GLU A 171 6.82 14.31 -9.42
N LEU A 172 5.60 13.78 -9.23
CA LEU A 172 5.19 13.11 -8.00
C LEU A 172 5.98 11.82 -7.73
N VAL A 173 6.17 10.97 -8.77
CA VAL A 173 7.00 9.76 -8.65
C VAL A 173 8.41 10.11 -8.19
N SER A 174 8.98 11.18 -8.72
CA SER A 174 10.34 11.64 -8.41
C SER A 174 10.47 12.23 -7.00
N LYS A 175 9.48 13.00 -6.54
CA LYS A 175 9.56 13.76 -5.28
C LYS A 175 9.19 12.94 -4.03
N PHE A 176 8.40 11.87 -4.15
CA PHE A 176 8.01 11.05 -3.00
C PHE A 176 9.18 10.52 -2.18
N PRO A 177 10.24 9.94 -2.78
CA PRO A 177 11.42 9.50 -2.03
C PRO A 177 12.04 10.61 -1.18
N THR A 178 12.18 11.80 -1.76
CA THR A 178 12.82 12.95 -1.11
C THR A 178 11.98 13.47 0.06
N ILE A 179 10.66 13.62 -0.14
CA ILE A 179 9.74 14.05 0.93
C ILE A 179 9.80 13.07 2.09
N ILE A 180 9.71 11.76 1.83
CA ILE A 180 9.70 10.72 2.87
C ILE A 180 11.02 10.69 3.63
N ALA A 181 12.16 10.74 2.94
CA ALA A 181 13.47 10.74 3.57
C ALA A 181 13.68 11.99 4.43
N TYR A 182 13.28 13.16 3.96
CA TYR A 182 13.43 14.40 4.69
C TYR A 182 12.47 14.49 5.89
N ALA A 183 11.21 14.10 5.70
CA ALA A 183 10.24 14.04 6.79
C ALA A 183 10.71 13.10 7.92
N TYR A 184 11.27 11.95 7.58
CA TYR A 184 11.84 11.03 8.57
C TYR A 184 13.06 11.62 9.28
N ASN A 185 13.98 12.26 8.54
CA ASN A 185 15.15 12.89 9.16
C ASN A 185 14.74 14.03 10.11
N MET A 186 13.67 14.76 9.78
CA MET A 186 13.08 15.77 10.66
C MET A 186 12.45 15.15 11.91
N LEU A 187 11.67 14.09 11.75
CA LEU A 187 11.09 13.36 12.88
C LEU A 187 12.17 12.86 13.84
N ARG A 188 13.25 12.26 13.32
CA ARG A 188 14.40 11.84 14.14
C ARG A 188 15.09 13.00 14.86
N HIS A 189 15.19 14.15 14.19
CA HIS A 189 15.77 15.34 14.79
C HIS A 189 14.92 15.85 15.94
N GLY A 190 13.62 16.01 15.73
CA GLY A 190 12.70 16.56 16.73
C GLY A 190 12.44 15.62 17.91
N GLU A 191 12.16 14.34 17.66
CA GLU A 191 11.79 13.40 18.72
C GLU A 191 12.98 12.74 19.43
N HIS A 192 14.07 12.49 18.71
CA HIS A 192 15.19 11.71 19.24
C HIS A 192 16.48 12.53 19.42
N GLY A 193 16.43 13.85 19.22
CA GLY A 193 17.59 14.74 19.36
C GLY A 193 18.78 14.37 18.46
N ARG A 194 18.52 13.70 17.33
CA ARG A 194 19.56 13.31 16.38
C ARG A 194 19.92 14.49 15.48
N SER A 195 21.16 14.55 15.00
CA SER A 195 21.57 15.56 14.03
C SER A 195 20.69 15.49 12.77
N LEU A 196 20.23 16.66 12.30
CA LEU A 196 19.50 16.75 11.03
C LEU A 196 20.46 16.56 9.86
N HIS A 197 20.15 15.62 9.00
CA HIS A 197 20.89 15.38 7.77
C HIS A 197 19.97 15.56 6.56
N ILE A 198 20.28 16.56 5.74
CA ILE A 198 19.64 16.77 4.44
C ILE A 198 20.64 16.37 3.35
N ARG A 199 20.42 15.22 2.73
CA ARG A 199 21.25 14.70 1.63
C ARG A 199 20.51 14.87 0.32
N HIS A 200 21.16 15.52 -0.64
CA HIS A 200 20.58 15.70 -1.97
C HIS A 200 20.72 14.43 -2.81
N PRO A 201 19.74 14.12 -3.69
CA PRO A 201 19.83 13.02 -4.62
C PRO A 201 21.11 13.06 -5.46
N GLN A 202 21.62 11.90 -5.84
CA GLN A 202 22.83 11.73 -6.66
C GLN A 202 22.45 11.23 -8.06
N LYS A 203 23.03 11.80 -9.11
CA LYS A 203 22.66 11.56 -10.52
C LYS A 203 22.81 10.10 -10.95
N ASP A 204 23.88 9.45 -10.50
CA ASP A 204 24.24 8.11 -10.97
C ASP A 204 23.61 6.98 -10.15
N LEU A 205 22.73 7.30 -9.20
CA LEU A 205 22.01 6.35 -8.39
C LEU A 205 20.58 6.12 -8.91
N SER A 206 20.10 4.89 -8.85
CA SER A 206 18.69 4.55 -9.05
C SER A 206 17.78 5.23 -8.00
N LEU A 207 16.48 5.22 -8.21
CA LEU A 207 15.52 5.76 -7.24
C LEU A 207 15.64 5.05 -5.89
N ALA A 208 15.79 3.72 -5.88
CA ALA A 208 15.96 2.94 -4.66
C ALA A 208 17.28 3.29 -3.91
N GLU A 209 18.38 3.39 -4.63
CA GLU A 209 19.67 3.80 -4.07
C GLU A 209 19.61 5.23 -3.54
N ASN A 210 19.02 6.17 -4.29
CA ASN A 210 18.83 7.55 -3.87
C ASN A 210 18.02 7.65 -2.59
N PHE A 211 16.96 6.87 -2.45
CA PHE A 211 16.18 6.83 -1.23
C PHE A 211 17.02 6.37 -0.03
N LEU A 212 17.76 5.25 -0.16
CA LEU A 212 18.64 4.76 0.91
C LEU A 212 19.75 5.75 1.22
N PHE A 213 20.34 6.37 0.21
CA PHE A 213 21.36 7.41 0.40
C PHE A 213 20.82 8.62 1.16
N MET A 214 19.66 9.14 0.79
CA MET A 214 19.04 10.27 1.49
C MET A 214 18.68 9.92 2.92
N LEU A 215 18.26 8.69 3.17
CA LEU A 215 17.86 8.18 4.49
C LEU A 215 19.06 7.99 5.42
N LYS A 216 20.10 7.28 4.97
CA LYS A 216 21.20 6.80 5.82
C LYS A 216 22.62 6.98 5.26
N GLY A 217 22.81 7.73 4.18
CA GLY A 217 24.09 7.89 3.49
C GLY A 217 24.49 6.60 2.79
N TYR A 218 25.77 6.33 2.67
CA TYR A 218 26.32 5.12 2.04
C TYR A 218 26.28 3.87 2.93
N GLY A 219 25.49 3.88 4.00
CA GLY A 219 25.35 2.75 4.93
C GLY A 219 24.41 1.65 4.42
N TYR A 220 24.52 1.24 3.15
CA TYR A 220 23.76 0.15 2.56
C TYR A 220 24.63 -0.66 1.59
N THR A 221 24.25 -1.93 1.35
CA THR A 221 24.90 -2.79 0.36
C THR A 221 24.16 -2.72 -0.99
N GLU A 222 24.79 -3.22 -2.07
CA GLU A 222 24.10 -3.37 -3.36
C GLU A 222 22.85 -4.25 -3.22
N LEU A 223 22.95 -5.33 -2.42
CA LEU A 223 21.80 -6.20 -2.19
C LEU A 223 20.67 -5.49 -1.44
N ASP A 224 20.97 -4.61 -0.47
CA ASP A 224 19.97 -3.77 0.19
C ASP A 224 19.21 -2.91 -0.83
N ALA A 225 19.94 -2.26 -1.75
CA ALA A 225 19.34 -1.39 -2.76
C ALA A 225 18.50 -2.17 -3.78
N ARG A 226 19.00 -3.31 -4.28
CA ARG A 226 18.23 -4.19 -5.17
C ARG A 226 17.01 -4.78 -4.49
N THR A 227 17.09 -5.10 -3.21
CA THR A 227 15.96 -5.57 -2.43
C THR A 227 14.89 -4.48 -2.28
N LEU A 228 15.31 -3.24 -2.05
CA LEU A 228 14.35 -2.12 -2.03
C LEU A 228 13.73 -1.88 -3.40
N ASP A 229 14.51 -1.93 -4.47
CA ASP A 229 14.02 -1.80 -5.85
C ASP A 229 12.95 -2.86 -6.16
N LEU A 230 13.21 -4.13 -5.82
CA LEU A 230 12.22 -5.19 -5.93
C LEU A 230 10.94 -4.87 -5.14
N LEU A 231 11.04 -4.42 -3.90
CA LEU A 231 9.88 -4.04 -3.10
C LEU A 231 9.07 -2.91 -3.75
N LEU A 232 9.73 -1.93 -4.37
CA LEU A 232 9.06 -0.87 -5.11
C LEU A 232 8.30 -1.44 -6.33
N ILE A 233 8.89 -2.37 -7.07
CA ILE A 233 8.23 -3.06 -8.18
C ILE A 233 6.98 -3.80 -7.68
N LEU A 234 7.12 -4.63 -6.64
CA LEU A 234 6.05 -5.47 -6.11
C LEU A 234 4.86 -4.67 -5.54
N HIS A 235 5.11 -3.44 -5.08
CA HIS A 235 4.08 -2.57 -4.51
C HIS A 235 3.54 -1.52 -5.50
N SER A 236 4.14 -1.38 -6.70
CA SER A 236 3.83 -0.33 -7.67
C SER A 236 2.37 -0.31 -8.11
N GLU A 237 1.76 -1.47 -8.31
CA GLU A 237 0.39 -1.61 -8.80
C GLU A 237 -0.27 -2.90 -8.28
N HIS A 238 -1.59 -2.87 -8.07
CA HIS A 238 -2.36 -4.04 -7.63
C HIS A 238 -3.85 -3.97 -8.02
N GLY A 239 -4.14 -3.49 -9.21
CA GLY A 239 -5.47 -3.41 -9.80
C GLY A 239 -6.30 -2.21 -9.34
N GLY A 240 -7.23 -1.80 -10.18
CA GLY A 240 -8.10 -0.64 -9.97
C GLY A 240 -9.06 -0.74 -8.79
N GLY A 241 -9.29 -1.96 -8.29
CA GLY A 241 -10.13 -2.23 -7.11
C GLY A 241 -9.39 -2.17 -5.76
N ASN A 242 -8.07 -1.95 -5.75
CA ASN A 242 -7.33 -1.66 -4.53
C ASN A 242 -7.89 -0.38 -3.89
N ASN A 243 -8.06 -0.36 -2.55
CA ASN A 243 -8.81 0.71 -1.89
C ASN A 243 -8.26 2.12 -2.17
N SER A 244 -6.95 2.33 -2.08
CA SER A 244 -6.34 3.63 -2.37
C SER A 244 -6.38 3.97 -3.87
N THR A 245 -6.17 3.00 -4.75
CA THR A 245 -6.30 3.18 -6.21
C THR A 245 -7.74 3.52 -6.59
N PHE A 246 -8.73 2.82 -6.02
CA PHE A 246 -10.14 3.12 -6.24
C PHE A 246 -10.53 4.52 -5.72
N THR A 247 -9.98 4.93 -4.57
CA THR A 247 -10.16 6.29 -4.04
C THR A 247 -9.62 7.34 -5.01
N VAL A 248 -8.44 7.13 -5.59
CA VAL A 248 -7.88 8.02 -6.62
C VAL A 248 -8.80 8.07 -7.85
N ARG A 249 -9.31 6.92 -8.34
CA ARG A 249 -10.25 6.89 -9.45
C ARG A 249 -11.55 7.64 -9.15
N VAL A 250 -12.15 7.38 -7.98
CA VAL A 250 -13.38 8.07 -7.55
C VAL A 250 -13.18 9.58 -7.53
N THR A 251 -12.08 10.04 -6.92
CA THR A 251 -11.77 11.47 -6.83
C THR A 251 -11.48 12.05 -8.22
N SER A 252 -10.68 11.36 -9.03
CA SER A 252 -10.34 11.77 -10.41
C SER A 252 -11.57 11.86 -11.32
N SER A 253 -12.57 10.99 -11.12
CA SER A 253 -13.78 10.98 -11.94
C SER A 253 -14.60 12.27 -11.87
N THR A 254 -14.36 13.09 -10.84
CA THR A 254 -14.98 14.43 -10.71
C THR A 254 -14.30 15.51 -11.56
N GLY A 255 -13.11 15.22 -12.11
CA GLY A 255 -12.31 16.19 -12.86
C GLY A 255 -11.45 17.10 -11.98
N THR A 256 -11.28 16.80 -10.67
CA THR A 256 -10.40 17.58 -9.79
C THR A 256 -8.92 17.46 -10.15
N ASP A 257 -8.09 18.32 -9.59
CA ASP A 257 -6.64 18.35 -9.81
C ASP A 257 -5.91 17.06 -9.37
N THR A 258 -4.69 16.89 -9.84
CA THR A 258 -3.86 15.70 -9.55
C THR A 258 -3.50 15.60 -8.07
N TYR A 259 -3.14 16.70 -7.46
CA TYR A 259 -2.63 16.74 -6.09
C TYR A 259 -3.73 16.36 -5.08
N SER A 260 -4.94 16.87 -5.25
CA SER A 260 -6.12 16.48 -4.45
C SER A 260 -6.46 14.99 -4.60
N SER A 261 -6.40 14.46 -5.83
CA SER A 261 -6.68 13.05 -6.08
C SER A 261 -5.65 12.13 -5.43
N ILE A 262 -4.37 12.47 -5.53
CA ILE A 262 -3.28 11.70 -4.91
C ILE A 262 -3.30 11.81 -3.39
N ALA A 263 -3.57 12.99 -2.83
CA ALA A 263 -3.74 13.16 -1.38
C ALA A 263 -4.87 12.28 -0.82
N ALA A 264 -5.99 12.14 -1.56
CA ALA A 264 -7.07 11.21 -1.19
C ALA A 264 -6.59 9.75 -1.18
N GLY A 265 -5.77 9.34 -2.16
CA GLY A 265 -5.13 8.02 -2.21
C GLY A 265 -4.19 7.77 -1.02
N ILE A 266 -3.37 8.77 -0.65
CA ILE A 266 -2.50 8.72 0.53
C ILE A 266 -3.34 8.55 1.80
N GLY A 267 -4.43 9.30 1.96
CA GLY A 267 -5.35 9.19 3.09
C GLY A 267 -5.97 7.80 3.21
N SER A 268 -6.35 7.19 2.08
CA SER A 268 -6.85 5.81 2.05
C SER A 268 -5.77 4.80 2.45
N LEU A 269 -4.55 4.94 1.91
CA LEU A 269 -3.43 4.03 2.21
C LEU A 269 -2.99 4.13 3.67
N LYS A 270 -3.02 5.31 4.28
CA LYS A 270 -2.67 5.56 5.68
C LYS A 270 -3.48 4.70 6.66
N GLY A 271 -4.69 4.31 6.30
CA GLY A 271 -5.59 3.55 7.17
C GLY A 271 -4.98 2.22 7.66
N PRO A 272 -5.13 1.88 8.96
CA PRO A 272 -4.49 0.69 9.55
C PRO A 272 -4.99 -0.64 8.96
N LYS A 273 -6.12 -0.64 8.26
CA LYS A 273 -6.67 -1.82 7.57
C LYS A 273 -6.17 -1.93 6.12
N HIS A 274 -5.37 -0.98 5.64
CA HIS A 274 -4.78 -0.97 4.30
C HIS A 274 -3.26 -0.94 4.39
N GLY A 275 -2.59 0.20 4.36
CA GLY A 275 -1.13 0.28 4.41
C GLY A 275 -0.51 -0.09 5.77
N GLY A 276 -1.29 -0.14 6.84
CA GLY A 276 -0.83 -0.56 8.16
C GLY A 276 -0.75 -2.08 8.39
N ALA A 277 -1.11 -2.91 7.40
CA ALA A 277 -1.11 -4.38 7.54
C ALA A 277 0.29 -4.93 7.83
N ASN A 278 1.32 -4.43 7.17
CA ASN A 278 2.71 -4.77 7.38
C ASN A 278 3.16 -4.56 8.84
N LEU A 279 2.86 -3.41 9.44
CA LEU A 279 3.20 -3.12 10.84
C LEU A 279 2.51 -4.09 11.82
N LYS A 280 1.29 -4.53 11.49
CA LYS A 280 0.57 -5.55 12.28
C LYS A 280 1.26 -6.91 12.20
N VAL A 281 1.75 -7.30 11.01
CA VAL A 281 2.58 -8.52 10.87
C VAL A 281 3.84 -8.42 11.71
N CYS A 282 4.58 -7.32 11.63
CA CYS A 282 5.79 -7.11 12.44
C CYS A 282 5.51 -7.24 13.94
N SER A 283 4.46 -6.55 14.42
CA SER A 283 4.09 -6.59 15.84
C SER A 283 3.68 -7.99 16.29
N MET A 284 2.96 -8.73 15.45
CA MET A 284 2.58 -10.12 15.71
C MET A 284 3.82 -11.03 15.74
N MET A 285 4.75 -10.87 14.78
CA MET A 285 5.98 -11.66 14.76
C MET A 285 6.86 -11.38 15.98
N ASP A 286 6.97 -10.12 16.41
CA ASP A 286 7.68 -9.76 17.65
C ASP A 286 7.03 -10.43 18.87
N ASP A 287 5.71 -10.48 18.92
CA ASP A 287 4.96 -11.11 20.00
C ASP A 287 5.15 -12.64 19.99
N ILE A 288 5.10 -13.29 18.82
CA ILE A 288 5.38 -14.74 18.68
C ILE A 288 6.79 -15.04 19.14
N LYS A 289 7.81 -14.26 18.69
CA LYS A 289 9.23 -14.46 19.09
C LYS A 289 9.46 -14.35 20.60
N LYS A 290 8.69 -13.52 21.30
CA LYS A 290 8.77 -13.37 22.76
C LYS A 290 8.14 -14.56 23.52
N ASN A 291 7.16 -15.21 22.93
CA ASN A 291 6.34 -16.22 23.61
C ASN A 291 6.63 -17.66 23.16
N VAL A 292 7.46 -17.84 22.11
CA VAL A 292 7.95 -19.13 21.61
C VAL A 292 9.42 -19.24 21.93
N SER A 293 9.77 -20.21 22.75
CA SER A 293 11.15 -20.41 23.25
C SER A 293 12.02 -21.15 22.23
N ASN A 294 11.45 -22.15 21.56
CA ASN A 294 12.14 -22.94 20.54
C ASN A 294 11.54 -22.69 19.15
N TRP A 295 12.25 -21.91 18.34
CA TRP A 295 11.84 -21.53 16.98
C TRP A 295 11.79 -22.70 15.99
N ASN A 296 12.29 -23.89 16.36
CA ASN A 296 12.22 -25.11 15.56
C ASN A 296 11.13 -26.08 16.04
N ASP A 297 10.40 -25.76 17.12
CA ASP A 297 9.33 -26.62 17.65
C ASP A 297 7.97 -26.23 17.03
N GLU A 298 7.55 -27.01 16.02
CA GLU A 298 6.26 -26.83 15.35
C GLU A 298 5.07 -26.88 16.33
N LYS A 299 5.16 -27.66 17.42
CA LYS A 299 4.07 -27.77 18.40
C LYS A 299 3.94 -26.51 19.25
N GLU A 300 5.07 -25.97 19.71
CA GLU A 300 5.09 -24.72 20.46
C GLU A 300 4.55 -23.57 19.62
N ILE A 301 5.01 -23.42 18.37
CA ILE A 301 4.53 -22.41 17.42
C ILE A 301 3.04 -22.58 17.15
N SER A 302 2.58 -23.79 16.82
CA SER A 302 1.17 -24.09 16.54
C SER A 302 0.27 -23.79 17.73
N GLY A 303 0.74 -24.12 18.95
CA GLY A 303 0.05 -23.82 20.21
C GLY A 303 -0.15 -22.32 20.40
N TYR A 304 0.90 -21.51 20.14
CA TYR A 304 0.80 -20.07 20.27
C TYR A 304 -0.09 -19.42 19.20
N LEU A 305 0.08 -19.79 17.94
CA LEU A 305 -0.78 -19.33 16.83
C LEU A 305 -2.26 -19.69 17.07
N THR A 306 -2.53 -20.83 17.69
CA THR A 306 -3.90 -21.22 18.07
C THR A 306 -4.48 -20.27 19.12
N LYS A 307 -3.69 -19.79 20.11
CA LYS A 307 -4.12 -18.76 21.06
C LYS A 307 -4.43 -17.44 20.35
N ILE A 308 -3.61 -17.01 19.40
CA ILE A 308 -3.88 -15.82 18.59
C ILE A 308 -5.23 -15.96 17.85
N LEU A 309 -5.48 -17.09 17.18
CA LEU A 309 -6.73 -17.34 16.45
C LEU A 309 -7.98 -17.37 17.35
N LYS A 310 -7.84 -17.77 18.61
CA LYS A 310 -8.93 -17.74 19.60
C LYS A 310 -9.16 -16.35 20.22
N GLY A 311 -8.26 -15.40 19.97
CA GLY A 311 -8.28 -14.09 20.62
C GLY A 311 -7.71 -14.09 22.03
N ASP A 312 -6.98 -15.15 22.44
CA ASP A 312 -6.40 -15.32 23.77
C ASP A 312 -4.95 -14.79 23.86
N ALA A 313 -4.39 -14.30 22.76
CA ALA A 313 -3.03 -13.75 22.68
C ALA A 313 -2.93 -12.61 21.69
N PHE A 314 -1.79 -11.89 21.72
CA PHE A 314 -1.47 -10.73 20.89
C PHE A 314 -2.51 -9.60 21.11
N ASP A 315 -3.22 -9.16 20.06
CA ASP A 315 -4.16 -8.03 20.10
C ASP A 315 -5.63 -8.45 20.32
N GLY A 316 -5.88 -9.72 20.55
CA GLY A 316 -7.23 -10.26 20.80
C GLY A 316 -8.16 -10.28 19.58
N ALA A 317 -7.68 -9.93 18.39
CA ALA A 317 -8.50 -9.84 17.19
C ALA A 317 -8.87 -11.21 16.57
N GLY A 318 -8.22 -12.29 16.98
CA GLY A 318 -8.44 -13.62 16.42
C GLY A 318 -7.95 -13.77 14.98
N LEU A 319 -6.93 -12.99 14.58
CA LEU A 319 -6.39 -12.94 13.23
C LEU A 319 -4.89 -13.23 13.21
N ILE A 320 -4.44 -14.05 12.27
CA ILE A 320 -3.03 -14.15 11.91
C ILE A 320 -2.80 -13.22 10.72
N TYR A 321 -2.14 -12.10 10.99
CA TYR A 321 -1.86 -11.07 9.99
C TYR A 321 -0.86 -11.57 8.94
N GLY A 322 -1.01 -11.11 7.71
CA GLY A 322 -0.17 -11.54 6.58
C GLY A 322 -0.62 -12.86 5.93
N ILE A 323 -1.62 -13.56 6.50
CA ILE A 323 -2.19 -14.79 5.92
C ILE A 323 -3.59 -14.51 5.38
N GLY A 324 -3.74 -14.79 4.07
CA GLY A 324 -4.96 -14.54 3.31
C GLY A 324 -4.91 -13.23 2.50
N HIS A 325 -5.67 -13.20 1.43
CA HIS A 325 -5.76 -12.08 0.51
C HIS A 325 -7.18 -11.97 -0.05
N ALA A 326 -7.56 -10.77 -0.52
CA ALA A 326 -8.89 -10.51 -1.08
C ALA A 326 -9.13 -11.21 -2.43
N VAL A 327 -8.06 -11.52 -3.18
CA VAL A 327 -8.09 -12.15 -4.51
C VAL A 327 -7.29 -13.45 -4.51
N TYR A 328 -6.03 -13.41 -4.12
CA TYR A 328 -5.15 -14.58 -4.14
C TYR A 328 -5.59 -15.65 -3.13
N THR A 329 -5.44 -16.91 -3.53
CA THR A 329 -5.84 -18.05 -2.72
C THR A 329 -4.74 -19.09 -2.55
N LYS A 330 -4.10 -19.54 -3.65
CA LYS A 330 -3.02 -20.53 -3.59
C LYS A 330 -1.67 -19.89 -3.33
N SER A 331 -1.39 -18.78 -4.00
CA SER A 331 -0.17 -18.00 -3.84
C SER A 331 -0.41 -16.52 -4.12
N ASP A 332 0.39 -15.64 -3.52
CA ASP A 332 0.56 -14.25 -3.93
C ASP A 332 1.94 -14.14 -4.61
N PRO A 333 2.01 -13.85 -5.93
CA PRO A 333 3.27 -13.83 -6.66
C PRO A 333 4.26 -12.83 -6.07
N ARG A 334 3.78 -11.76 -5.44
CA ARG A 334 4.63 -10.77 -4.78
C ARG A 334 5.27 -11.34 -3.52
N ALA A 335 4.53 -12.14 -2.73
CA ALA A 335 5.08 -12.79 -1.55
C ALA A 335 6.10 -13.87 -1.93
N VAL A 336 5.87 -14.60 -3.02
CA VAL A 336 6.80 -15.61 -3.52
C VAL A 336 8.13 -14.97 -3.92
N LEU A 337 8.09 -13.94 -4.79
CA LEU A 337 9.29 -13.23 -5.25
C LEU A 337 10.04 -12.55 -4.10
N LEU A 338 9.31 -11.94 -3.16
CA LEU A 338 9.91 -11.31 -2.01
C LEU A 338 10.56 -12.32 -1.05
N LYS A 339 9.95 -13.50 -0.90
CA LYS A 339 10.50 -14.59 -0.07
C LYS A 339 11.84 -15.07 -0.60
N GLU A 340 11.98 -15.24 -1.93
CA GLU A 340 13.25 -15.60 -2.58
C GLU A 340 14.36 -14.57 -2.31
N MET A 341 14.03 -13.29 -2.38
CA MET A 341 14.97 -12.22 -2.05
C MET A 341 15.28 -12.16 -0.56
N ALA A 342 14.27 -12.38 0.30
CA ALA A 342 14.42 -12.39 1.75
C ALA A 342 15.38 -13.48 2.23
N GLU A 343 15.41 -14.66 1.57
CA GLU A 343 16.35 -15.74 1.85
C GLU A 343 17.78 -15.29 1.57
N LYS A 344 18.05 -14.77 0.36
CA LYS A 344 19.38 -14.25 -0.04
C LYS A 344 19.87 -13.15 0.91
N LEU A 345 18.97 -12.22 1.26
CA LEU A 345 19.28 -11.13 2.17
C LEU A 345 19.55 -11.63 3.60
N ALA A 346 18.77 -12.60 4.08
CA ALA A 346 18.96 -13.18 5.41
C ALA A 346 20.29 -13.91 5.52
N GLU A 347 20.78 -14.55 4.45
CA GLU A 347 22.13 -15.14 4.40
C GLU A 347 23.20 -14.06 4.49
N GLU A 348 23.12 -12.98 3.70
CA GLU A 348 24.07 -11.86 3.75
C GLU A 348 24.13 -11.20 5.13
N LYS A 349 22.95 -11.02 5.77
CA LYS A 349 22.83 -10.35 7.08
C LYS A 349 23.03 -11.29 8.28
N GLY A 350 23.28 -12.59 8.07
CA GLY A 350 23.44 -13.57 9.14
C GLY A 350 22.15 -13.85 9.93
N ARG A 351 20.98 -13.67 9.29
CA ARG A 351 19.64 -13.83 9.91
C ARG A 351 18.89 -15.07 9.37
N THR A 352 19.59 -16.05 8.83
CA THR A 352 19.00 -17.26 8.23
C THR A 352 18.10 -18.02 9.21
N SER A 353 18.46 -18.11 10.50
CA SER A 353 17.64 -18.78 11.52
C SER A 353 16.28 -18.09 11.71
N GLU A 354 16.25 -16.77 11.63
CA GLU A 354 15.03 -16.00 11.75
C GLU A 354 14.15 -16.13 10.49
N PHE A 355 14.75 -16.16 9.31
CA PHE A 355 14.04 -16.45 8.07
C PHE A 355 13.41 -17.85 8.11
N ARG A 356 14.13 -18.87 8.54
CA ARG A 356 13.57 -20.24 8.67
C ARG A 356 12.43 -20.30 9.69
N PHE A 357 12.53 -19.53 10.77
CA PHE A 357 11.42 -19.39 11.71
C PHE A 357 10.18 -18.78 11.05
N MET A 358 10.35 -17.73 10.24
CA MET A 358 9.22 -17.13 9.51
C MET A 358 8.59 -18.12 8.52
N GLU A 359 9.37 -18.91 7.79
CA GLU A 359 8.85 -19.96 6.92
C GLU A 359 8.01 -21.00 7.69
N LEU A 360 8.48 -21.39 8.87
CA LEU A 360 7.77 -22.34 9.71
C LEU A 360 6.46 -21.74 10.24
N VAL A 361 6.49 -20.48 10.67
CA VAL A 361 5.27 -19.75 11.07
C VAL A 361 4.30 -19.64 9.91
N GLU A 362 4.75 -19.29 8.69
CA GLU A 362 3.92 -19.25 7.48
C GLU A 362 3.20 -20.57 7.24
N LYS A 363 3.96 -21.67 7.19
CA LYS A 363 3.44 -23.03 6.96
C LYS A 363 2.32 -23.37 7.96
N ILE A 364 2.63 -23.25 9.26
CA ILE A 364 1.70 -23.62 10.33
C ILE A 364 0.48 -22.68 10.34
N ALA A 365 0.68 -21.39 10.11
CA ALA A 365 -0.39 -20.40 10.07
C ALA A 365 -1.38 -20.68 8.94
N ILE A 366 -0.91 -21.03 7.73
CA ILE A 366 -1.77 -21.42 6.60
C ILE A 366 -2.61 -22.64 6.95
N GLU A 367 -2.02 -23.67 7.55
CA GLU A 367 -2.74 -24.87 7.96
C GLU A 367 -3.84 -24.58 9.00
N LEU A 368 -3.53 -23.78 10.04
CA LEU A 368 -4.45 -23.42 11.10
C LEU A 368 -5.60 -22.54 10.58
N VAL A 369 -5.31 -21.54 9.76
CA VAL A 369 -6.33 -20.64 9.17
C VAL A 369 -7.23 -21.43 8.22
N SER A 370 -6.67 -22.31 7.38
CA SER A 370 -7.42 -23.17 6.48
C SER A 370 -8.41 -24.06 7.23
N LYS A 371 -7.95 -24.67 8.31
CA LYS A 371 -8.79 -25.50 9.19
C LYS A 371 -9.89 -24.68 9.89
N ALA A 372 -9.55 -23.52 10.42
CA ALA A 372 -10.50 -22.66 11.14
C ALA A 372 -11.58 -22.08 10.21
N LYS A 373 -11.26 -21.77 8.96
CA LYS A 373 -12.20 -21.19 7.98
C LYS A 373 -12.93 -22.23 7.12
N GLY A 374 -12.58 -23.53 7.22
CA GLY A 374 -13.17 -24.59 6.40
C GLY A 374 -12.90 -24.45 4.90
N ARG A 375 -11.87 -23.69 4.50
CA ARG A 375 -11.42 -23.49 3.12
C ARG A 375 -10.07 -24.16 2.92
N LYS A 376 -9.87 -24.79 1.74
CA LYS A 376 -8.65 -25.56 1.46
C LYS A 376 -7.42 -24.71 1.09
N THR A 377 -7.61 -23.45 0.74
CA THR A 377 -6.53 -22.62 0.17
C THR A 377 -6.47 -21.24 0.81
N PHE A 378 -5.36 -20.98 1.48
CA PHE A 378 -4.90 -19.66 1.93
C PHE A 378 -3.40 -19.54 1.59
N CYS A 379 -2.93 -18.34 1.39
CA CYS A 379 -1.50 -18.06 1.17
C CYS A 379 -1.05 -16.88 2.04
N ALA A 380 0.24 -16.77 2.25
CA ALA A 380 0.85 -15.53 2.73
C ALA A 380 0.67 -14.44 1.66
N ASN A 381 0.41 -13.21 2.07
CA ASN A 381 0.45 -12.05 1.22
C ASN A 381 1.79 -11.32 1.34
N VAL A 382 2.04 -10.30 0.51
CA VAL A 382 3.31 -9.57 0.46
C VAL A 382 3.71 -8.97 1.82
N ASP A 383 2.73 -8.58 2.66
CA ASP A 383 2.99 -7.97 3.97
C ASP A 383 3.63 -8.94 4.96
N PHE A 384 3.51 -10.27 4.75
CA PHE A 384 4.09 -11.26 5.65
C PHE A 384 5.61 -11.18 5.71
N TYR A 385 6.28 -10.94 4.57
CA TYR A 385 7.74 -10.86 4.49
C TYR A 385 8.27 -9.43 4.43
N SER A 386 7.48 -8.47 3.95
CA SER A 386 7.99 -7.12 3.65
C SER A 386 8.56 -6.40 4.87
N GLY A 387 7.94 -6.55 6.04
CA GLY A 387 8.45 -5.95 7.27
C GLY A 387 9.78 -6.54 7.75
N PHE A 388 9.97 -7.84 7.60
CA PHE A 388 11.23 -8.50 7.90
C PHE A 388 12.34 -8.04 6.96
N VAL A 389 12.03 -7.90 5.69
CA VAL A 389 12.97 -7.39 4.69
C VAL A 389 13.34 -5.95 4.96
N TYR A 390 12.38 -5.08 5.26
CA TYR A 390 12.64 -3.69 5.64
C TYR A 390 13.56 -3.58 6.86
N ASP A 391 13.34 -4.43 7.88
CA ASP A 391 14.18 -4.46 9.07
C ASP A 391 15.61 -4.89 8.73
N MET A 392 15.81 -5.90 7.87
CA MET A 392 17.14 -6.37 7.44
C MET A 392 17.93 -5.30 6.69
N ILE A 393 17.27 -4.49 5.85
CA ILE A 393 17.93 -3.38 5.15
C ILE A 393 17.99 -2.11 5.98
N GLY A 394 17.61 -2.16 7.26
CA GLY A 394 17.72 -1.07 8.21
C GLY A 394 16.77 0.09 7.97
N ILE A 395 15.58 -0.18 7.44
CA ILE A 395 14.51 0.79 7.27
C ILE A 395 13.68 0.86 8.57
N PRO A 396 13.47 2.06 9.14
CA PRO A 396 12.66 2.23 10.35
C PRO A 396 11.17 1.99 10.09
N ARG A 397 10.47 1.53 11.12
CA ARG A 397 9.03 1.20 11.05
C ARG A 397 8.14 2.39 10.70
N ASP A 398 8.56 3.61 11.07
CA ASP A 398 7.83 4.86 10.78
C ASP A 398 7.63 5.12 9.29
N ILE A 399 8.50 4.54 8.45
CA ILE A 399 8.44 4.72 6.98
C ILE A 399 7.96 3.50 6.20
N TYR A 400 7.48 2.42 6.84
CA TYR A 400 6.96 1.25 6.13
C TYR A 400 5.74 1.58 5.25
N THR A 401 4.74 2.25 5.81
CA THR A 401 3.58 2.72 5.03
C THR A 401 3.94 3.81 4.01
N PRO A 402 4.78 4.82 4.34
CA PRO A 402 5.33 5.75 3.36
C PRO A 402 6.06 5.09 2.18
N LEU A 403 6.85 4.03 2.41
CA LEU A 403 7.49 3.26 1.34
C LEU A 403 6.46 2.60 0.41
N PHE A 404 5.37 2.09 0.98
CA PHE A 404 4.29 1.58 0.16
C PHE A 404 3.67 2.69 -0.70
N ALA A 405 3.50 3.91 -0.17
CA ALA A 405 3.05 5.06 -0.95
C ALA A 405 4.05 5.43 -2.06
N MET A 406 5.36 5.43 -1.74
CA MET A 406 6.44 5.70 -2.70
C MET A 406 6.44 4.74 -3.89
N ALA A 407 6.14 3.49 -3.66
CA ALA A 407 5.99 2.50 -4.73
C ALA A 407 4.68 2.70 -5.51
N ARG A 408 3.55 2.90 -4.79
CA ARG A 408 2.21 2.92 -5.36
C ARG A 408 1.86 4.21 -6.08
N ILE A 409 2.59 5.30 -5.88
CA ILE A 409 2.31 6.58 -6.54
C ILE A 409 2.25 6.44 -8.07
N VAL A 410 3.12 5.62 -8.66
CA VAL A 410 3.11 5.39 -10.11
C VAL A 410 1.82 4.71 -10.58
N GLY A 411 1.33 3.70 -9.84
CA GLY A 411 0.05 3.05 -10.11
C GLY A 411 -1.12 4.03 -9.95
N TRP A 412 -1.12 4.87 -8.91
CA TRP A 412 -2.15 5.90 -8.74
C TRP A 412 -2.18 6.89 -9.89
N CYS A 413 -1.02 7.38 -10.33
CA CYS A 413 -0.91 8.28 -11.48
C CYS A 413 -1.40 7.61 -12.77
N ALA A 414 -1.00 6.36 -13.04
CA ALA A 414 -1.45 5.61 -14.19
C ALA A 414 -2.99 5.47 -14.20
N HIS A 415 -3.59 5.08 -13.06
CA HIS A 415 -5.04 4.95 -12.95
C HIS A 415 -5.80 6.28 -13.06
N ARG A 416 -5.23 7.38 -12.55
CA ARG A 416 -5.77 8.71 -12.75
C ARG A 416 -5.75 9.11 -14.22
N ASN A 417 -4.59 8.90 -14.88
CA ASN A 417 -4.43 9.23 -16.30
C ASN A 417 -5.41 8.42 -17.16
N GLU A 418 -5.63 7.15 -16.85
CA GLU A 418 -6.64 6.32 -17.51
C GLU A 418 -8.05 6.86 -17.26
N GLU A 419 -8.42 7.16 -15.98
CA GLU A 419 -9.75 7.63 -15.60
C GLU A 419 -10.14 8.93 -16.31
N LEU A 420 -9.19 9.80 -16.57
CA LEU A 420 -9.43 11.08 -17.23
C LEU A 420 -9.39 11.02 -18.77
N ASN A 421 -8.93 9.91 -19.37
CA ASN A 421 -8.68 9.84 -20.81
C ASN A 421 -9.48 8.77 -21.56
N PHE A 422 -10.27 7.90 -20.91
CA PHE A 422 -11.09 6.95 -21.65
C PHE A 422 -12.42 7.60 -22.13
N GLU A 423 -12.97 7.07 -23.23
CA GLU A 423 -14.24 7.55 -23.79
C GLU A 423 -15.43 7.19 -22.89
N GLY A 424 -16.40 8.08 -22.78
CA GLY A 424 -17.62 7.85 -22.03
C GLY A 424 -17.45 7.90 -20.51
N ARG A 425 -16.37 8.51 -20.01
CA ARG A 425 -16.13 8.73 -18.57
C ARG A 425 -17.33 9.36 -17.87
N ARG A 426 -17.59 8.89 -16.66
CA ARG A 426 -18.66 9.42 -15.79
C ARG A 426 -18.17 9.52 -14.37
N ILE A 427 -18.78 10.41 -13.59
CA ILE A 427 -18.53 10.45 -12.14
C ILE A 427 -18.90 9.10 -11.54
N ILE A 428 -17.97 8.48 -10.82
CA ILE A 428 -18.22 7.24 -10.08
C ILE A 428 -19.13 7.55 -8.90
N ARG A 429 -20.39 7.11 -9.00
CA ARG A 429 -21.44 7.48 -8.06
C ARG A 429 -22.32 6.26 -7.71
N PRO A 430 -22.01 5.53 -6.62
CA PRO A 430 -22.84 4.42 -6.17
C PRO A 430 -24.18 4.92 -5.59
N ALA A 431 -25.18 4.04 -5.59
CA ALA A 431 -26.45 4.29 -4.91
C ALA A 431 -26.37 3.85 -3.43
N TYR A 432 -27.04 4.62 -2.56
CA TYR A 432 -27.25 4.26 -1.16
C TYR A 432 -28.74 4.23 -0.85
N LYS A 433 -29.15 3.23 -0.06
CA LYS A 433 -30.53 3.11 0.44
C LYS A 433 -30.62 3.70 1.84
N CYS A 434 -31.43 4.73 2.03
CA CYS A 434 -31.76 5.23 3.35
C CYS A 434 -32.70 4.25 4.06
N VAL A 435 -32.38 3.90 5.29
CA VAL A 435 -33.18 3.00 6.15
C VAL A 435 -33.82 3.73 7.33
N SER A 436 -33.67 5.05 7.42
CA SER A 436 -34.35 5.86 8.42
C SER A 436 -35.82 6.01 8.05
N GLU A 437 -36.68 5.95 9.06
CA GLU A 437 -38.12 6.28 8.89
C GLU A 437 -38.30 7.76 8.56
N GLU A 438 -39.28 8.05 7.75
CA GLU A 438 -39.71 9.42 7.46
C GLU A 438 -40.36 10.02 8.72
N LYS A 439 -40.00 11.26 9.05
CA LYS A 439 -40.48 11.97 10.23
C LYS A 439 -40.95 13.35 9.84
N ASN A 440 -42.03 13.80 10.46
CA ASN A 440 -42.46 15.17 10.34
C ASN A 440 -41.51 16.10 11.13
N PHE A 441 -41.12 17.19 10.46
CA PHE A 441 -40.35 18.23 11.13
C PHE A 441 -41.27 18.98 12.11
N LYS A 442 -40.78 19.16 13.33
CA LYS A 442 -41.44 19.90 14.40
C LYS A 442 -40.77 21.24 14.62
N ASP A 443 -41.53 22.29 14.91
CA ASP A 443 -40.95 23.56 15.29
C ASP A 443 -40.16 23.49 16.58
N LEU A 444 -39.22 24.42 16.78
CA LEU A 444 -38.33 24.42 17.93
C LEU A 444 -39.08 24.46 19.26
N SER A 445 -40.23 25.15 19.29
CA SER A 445 -41.13 25.25 20.46
C SER A 445 -41.90 23.95 20.77
N GLU A 446 -41.91 22.98 19.85
CA GLU A 446 -42.66 21.72 19.99
C GLU A 446 -41.74 20.51 20.27
N ARG A 447 -40.44 20.73 20.51
CA ARG A 447 -39.42 19.70 20.70
C ARG A 447 -39.09 19.45 22.17
#